data_8563708503c313b980a3ffcff5b738fd
#
_entry.id   8563708503c313b980a3ffcff5b738fd
#
_cell.length_a   1.000
_cell.length_b   1.000
_cell.length_c   1.000
_cell.angle_alpha   90.00
_cell.angle_beta   90.00
_cell.angle_gamma   90.00
#
_symmetry.space_group_name_H-M   'P 1'
#
loop_
_entity.id
_entity.type
_entity.pdbx_description
1 polymer ?
#
loop_
_entity_poly.entity_id
_entity_poly.type
_entity_poly.pdbx_seq_one_letter_code
_entity_poly.pdbx_strand_id
1 'polypeptide(L)'
;MTSNDTTTGSTPDTGRGPSSWDAPVPGHISLGGNPGDHEERDRIDSVVTDRAVVSAPEAGAATPEALLPAAADHFSLFQDVAGEDLKAWADARSLADEVLPRINDWWDRGEYPIELIARLGELDLLTDGLDVPGHRTLSPLGAGLVNMELSRIDGSVGTMVGVQGGLALRSIMLLGSAEQKQRWAEPLATGAEHAAFALTEPDHGSDSVSLETAARRDGDEWVLTGQKRWIGNGAGCHLSVVWARVEDPSDEALNGQVSGFLVDQSLPGYEAEVIRGKVALRAIHQAHITLEDVRVPLDQRLPGARSFKDTSKVLFATRAGVAWGALGHATACYEAALEHATTRIQFGRPLAKAQHVQVRLADMLQTLTSMQLYCLRLAQLEEAGTIRPEQASLAKVHNTRAAREIASNARDLLGGSGILLENRVVRHRSDIEALHTYEGTDTMQSLIVGRSITGVSAFA
;
A
#
# COMPACT_ATOMS: atom_id res chain seq x y z
N MET A 1 -22.14 66.95 28.16
CA MET A 1 -21.44 67.81 29.11
C MET A 1 -20.08 67.13 29.33
N THR A 2 -19.11 67.69 28.66
CA THR A 2 -17.85 68.32 29.12
C THR A 2 -16.91 67.32 29.80
N SER A 3 -15.64 67.22 29.57
CA SER A 3 -14.65 68.00 28.81
C SER A 3 -13.33 67.20 28.74
N ASN A 4 -12.54 67.51 27.75
CA ASN A 4 -11.12 67.22 27.55
C ASN A 4 -10.28 67.32 28.85
N ASP A 5 -9.24 66.48 28.95
CA ASP A 5 -7.89 67.04 29.13
C ASP A 5 -6.76 66.10 28.66
N THR A 6 -5.86 66.69 27.90
CA THR A 6 -4.61 66.13 27.40
C THR A 6 -3.49 66.24 28.40
N THR A 7 -2.72 65.13 28.60
CA THR A 7 -1.35 65.26 29.11
C THR A 7 -0.43 64.26 28.44
N THR A 8 0.57 64.84 27.80
CA THR A 8 1.77 64.22 27.23
C THR A 8 2.64 63.59 28.32
N GLY A 9 2.99 62.31 28.13
CA GLY A 9 3.93 61.59 29.01
C GLY A 9 4.92 60.78 28.14
N SER A 10 6.16 61.21 28.17
CA SER A 10 7.33 60.61 27.54
C SER A 10 7.55 59.17 27.90
N THR A 11 7.76 58.31 26.89
CA THR A 11 8.25 56.93 27.02
C THR A 11 9.70 56.88 27.41
N PRO A 12 10.17 56.06 28.34
CA PRO A 12 11.58 55.76 28.55
C PRO A 12 12.03 54.68 27.52
N ASP A 13 13.11 54.98 26.83
CA ASP A 13 13.92 54.10 26.01
C ASP A 13 14.44 52.95 26.93
N THR A 14 13.95 51.71 26.74
CA THR A 14 14.57 50.52 27.30
C THR A 14 15.43 49.86 26.25
N GLY A 15 16.71 50.20 26.26
CA GLY A 15 17.72 49.50 25.46
C GLY A 15 17.69 47.99 25.69
N ARG A 16 17.34 47.25 24.61
CA ARG A 16 17.53 45.79 24.56
C ARG A 16 19.04 45.52 24.47
N GLY A 17 19.61 44.95 25.53
CA GLY A 17 20.95 44.33 25.45
C GLY A 17 20.97 43.16 24.47
N PRO A 18 22.15 42.80 23.95
CA PRO A 18 22.31 41.72 22.97
C PRO A 18 21.73 40.39 23.51
N SER A 19 21.00 39.65 22.68
CA SER A 19 20.44 38.37 23.04
C SER A 19 21.55 37.35 23.34
N SER A 20 21.32 36.46 24.29
CA SER A 20 22.27 35.43 24.74
C SER A 20 22.72 34.43 23.66
N TRP A 21 22.33 34.68 22.43
CA TRP A 21 22.68 33.86 21.24
C TRP A 21 23.95 34.38 20.50
N ASP A 22 24.46 35.53 20.85
CA ASP A 22 25.64 36.14 20.22
C ASP A 22 26.97 35.87 20.95
N ALA A 23 27.01 34.91 21.85
CA ALA A 23 28.23 34.50 22.50
C ALA A 23 29.14 33.72 21.55
N PRO A 24 30.42 34.06 21.41
CA PRO A 24 31.34 33.32 20.54
C PRO A 24 31.53 31.90 21.06
N VAL A 25 31.34 30.90 20.15
CA VAL A 25 31.61 29.49 20.42
C VAL A 25 33.05 29.30 20.83
N PRO A 26 33.39 28.69 21.98
CA PRO A 26 34.79 28.50 22.37
C PRO A 26 35.47 27.50 21.44
N GLY A 27 36.59 27.94 20.90
CA GLY A 27 37.74 27.16 20.43
C GLY A 27 37.47 25.98 19.50
N HIS A 28 37.82 26.15 18.23
CA HIS A 28 38.10 25.03 17.32
C HIS A 28 39.05 24.01 17.99
N ILE A 29 38.56 22.83 18.31
CA ILE A 29 39.42 21.67 18.55
C ILE A 29 39.87 21.19 17.17
N SER A 30 41.09 21.56 16.80
CA SER A 30 41.79 20.98 15.66
C SER A 30 42.12 19.53 16.00
N LEU A 31 41.28 18.60 15.53
CA LEU A 31 41.64 17.19 15.49
C LEU A 31 42.61 17.02 14.33
N GLY A 32 43.89 16.82 14.63
CA GLY A 32 44.94 16.55 13.66
C GLY A 32 44.55 15.37 12.79
N GLY A 33 44.51 15.57 11.47
CA GLY A 33 44.26 14.50 10.51
C GLY A 33 45.41 13.48 10.56
N ASN A 34 45.04 12.20 10.64
CA ASN A 34 45.97 11.09 10.61
C ASN A 34 46.33 10.80 9.13
N PRO A 35 47.59 10.50 8.76
CA PRO A 35 47.99 10.25 7.36
C PRO A 35 47.32 9.05 6.69
N GLY A 36 46.58 8.23 7.41
CA GLY A 36 45.83 7.08 6.88
C GLY A 36 44.47 7.41 6.23
N ASP A 37 44.00 8.65 6.30
CA ASP A 37 42.64 9.02 5.84
C ASP A 37 42.49 9.02 4.29
N HIS A 38 43.59 8.96 3.52
CA HIS A 38 43.52 8.96 2.04
C HIS A 38 43.25 7.55 1.48
N GLU A 39 43.87 6.51 2.00
CA GLU A 39 43.62 5.10 1.54
C GLU A 39 42.21 4.62 1.89
N GLU A 40 41.60 5.12 2.97
CA GLU A 40 40.27 4.80 3.38
C GLU A 40 39.18 5.56 2.56
N ARG A 41 39.54 6.76 2.04
CA ARG A 41 38.69 7.48 1.06
C ARG A 41 38.58 6.70 -0.25
N ASP A 42 39.68 6.22 -0.80
CA ASP A 42 39.68 5.48 -2.06
C ASP A 42 38.94 4.15 -1.97
N ARG A 43 38.93 3.50 -0.78
CA ARG A 43 38.12 2.31 -0.51
C ARG A 43 36.63 2.63 -0.39
N ILE A 44 36.26 3.76 0.21
CA ILE A 44 34.87 4.20 0.34
C ILE A 44 34.34 4.61 -1.04
N ASP A 45 35.11 5.31 -1.84
CA ASP A 45 34.73 5.69 -3.21
C ASP A 45 34.53 4.46 -4.10
N SER A 46 35.31 3.39 -3.94
CA SER A 46 35.12 2.15 -4.69
C SER A 46 33.84 1.39 -4.28
N VAL A 47 33.40 1.50 -3.03
CA VAL A 47 32.13 0.91 -2.53
C VAL A 47 30.94 1.82 -2.86
N VAL A 48 31.16 3.13 -3.04
CA VAL A 48 30.11 4.12 -3.37
C VAL A 48 29.80 4.17 -4.87
N THR A 49 30.81 3.90 -5.73
CA THR A 49 30.64 3.92 -7.20
C THR A 49 29.88 2.72 -7.76
N ASP A 50 29.73 1.61 -7.00
CA ASP A 50 28.93 0.45 -7.39
C ASP A 50 27.44 0.57 -6.94
N ARG A 51 27.00 1.76 -6.57
CA ARG A 51 25.62 2.00 -6.12
C ARG A 51 24.75 2.48 -7.27
N ALA A 52 24.02 1.52 -7.81
CA ALA A 52 22.88 1.80 -8.64
C ALA A 52 21.89 2.71 -7.87
N VAL A 53 21.80 3.97 -8.26
CA VAL A 53 20.54 4.74 -8.21
C VAL A 53 19.45 3.76 -8.69
N VAL A 54 18.24 3.81 -8.14
CA VAL A 54 17.08 3.01 -8.54
C VAL A 54 16.67 3.39 -9.98
N SER A 55 17.56 3.15 -10.94
CA SER A 55 17.29 3.13 -12.38
C SER A 55 17.08 1.67 -12.78
N ALA A 56 16.17 1.44 -13.72
CA ALA A 56 15.99 0.13 -14.31
C ALA A 56 17.36 -0.42 -14.78
N PRO A 57 17.64 -1.71 -14.62
CA PRO A 57 18.87 -2.28 -15.16
C PRO A 57 18.91 -1.98 -16.65
N GLU A 58 20.07 -1.46 -17.13
CA GLU A 58 20.33 -1.37 -18.58
C GLU A 58 20.05 -2.74 -19.23
N ALA A 59 19.70 -2.77 -20.52
CA ALA A 59 19.16 -3.90 -21.30
C ALA A 59 20.02 -5.19 -21.30
N GLY A 60 20.45 -5.64 -20.12
CA GLY A 60 20.96 -6.97 -19.78
C GLY A 60 19.85 -7.75 -19.08
N ALA A 61 19.87 -9.08 -19.12
CA ALA A 61 18.89 -9.91 -18.47
C ALA A 61 18.76 -9.50 -16.97
N ALA A 62 17.54 -9.16 -16.54
CA ALA A 62 17.27 -8.81 -15.14
C ALA A 62 17.69 -9.97 -14.23
N THR A 63 18.34 -9.67 -13.12
CA THR A 63 18.67 -10.64 -12.09
C THR A 63 18.03 -10.26 -10.77
N PRO A 64 17.71 -11.22 -9.89
CA PRO A 64 17.16 -10.89 -8.57
C PRO A 64 18.01 -9.88 -7.79
N GLU A 65 19.33 -10.00 -7.89
CA GLU A 65 20.30 -9.11 -7.23
C GLU A 65 20.27 -7.66 -7.76
N ALA A 66 20.01 -7.50 -9.07
CA ALA A 66 19.80 -6.17 -9.66
C ALA A 66 18.47 -5.55 -9.21
N LEU A 67 17.44 -6.37 -8.97
CA LEU A 67 16.14 -5.90 -8.51
C LEU A 67 16.10 -5.63 -6.99
N LEU A 68 16.77 -6.46 -6.19
CA LEU A 68 16.89 -6.27 -4.75
C LEU A 68 18.33 -6.53 -4.31
N PRO A 69 19.15 -5.48 -4.18
CA PRO A 69 20.57 -5.61 -3.85
C PRO A 69 20.82 -6.28 -2.49
N ALA A 70 21.96 -6.95 -2.33
CA ALA A 70 22.39 -7.62 -1.10
C ALA A 70 22.37 -6.69 0.14
N ALA A 71 22.45 -5.38 -0.03
CA ALA A 71 22.28 -4.41 1.06
C ALA A 71 20.84 -4.40 1.64
N ALA A 72 19.84 -4.85 0.88
CA ALA A 72 18.44 -4.93 1.29
C ALA A 72 17.96 -6.40 1.40
N ASP A 73 18.58 -7.36 0.72
CA ASP A 73 18.36 -8.81 0.87
C ASP A 73 19.65 -9.50 1.33
N HIS A 74 19.99 -9.31 2.61
CA HIS A 74 21.26 -9.76 3.18
C HIS A 74 21.40 -11.29 3.27
N PHE A 75 20.30 -12.03 3.20
CA PHE A 75 20.27 -13.49 3.22
C PHE A 75 20.03 -14.10 1.84
N SER A 76 19.98 -13.28 0.79
CA SER A 76 19.72 -13.72 -0.60
C SER A 76 18.45 -14.59 -0.71
N LEU A 77 17.39 -14.16 -0.03
CA LEU A 77 16.15 -14.92 0.11
C LEU A 77 15.40 -15.11 -1.21
N PHE A 78 15.64 -14.22 -2.17
CA PHE A 78 14.95 -14.20 -3.46
C PHE A 78 15.88 -14.51 -4.65
N GLN A 79 17.12 -14.95 -4.40
CA GLN A 79 18.12 -15.17 -5.44
C GLN A 79 17.75 -16.24 -6.49
N ASP A 80 16.90 -17.21 -6.12
CA ASP A 80 16.51 -18.33 -6.99
C ASP A 80 15.24 -18.03 -7.81
N VAL A 81 14.71 -16.80 -7.74
CA VAL A 81 13.55 -16.38 -8.56
C VAL A 81 13.95 -16.34 -10.02
N ALA A 82 13.18 -16.98 -10.87
CA ALA A 82 13.49 -17.18 -12.29
C ALA A 82 12.21 -17.20 -13.17
N GLY A 83 12.38 -17.30 -14.47
CA GLY A 83 11.28 -17.48 -15.43
C GLY A 83 10.32 -16.29 -15.47
N GLU A 84 9.02 -16.57 -15.50
CA GLU A 84 7.98 -15.54 -15.58
C GLU A 84 7.89 -14.71 -14.30
N ASP A 85 8.17 -15.26 -13.13
CA ASP A 85 8.19 -14.50 -11.88
C ASP A 85 9.26 -13.42 -11.87
N LEU A 86 10.48 -13.75 -12.31
CA LEU A 86 11.57 -12.78 -12.42
C LEU A 86 11.25 -11.70 -13.46
N LYS A 87 10.68 -12.11 -14.58
CA LYS A 87 10.29 -11.17 -15.65
C LYS A 87 9.21 -10.22 -15.16
N ALA A 88 8.16 -10.72 -14.50
CA ALA A 88 7.11 -9.87 -13.94
C ALA A 88 7.64 -8.89 -12.88
N TRP A 89 8.57 -9.36 -12.03
CA TRP A 89 9.22 -8.48 -11.07
C TRP A 89 10.06 -7.39 -11.75
N ALA A 90 10.78 -7.71 -12.81
CA ALA A 90 11.52 -6.74 -13.61
C ALA A 90 10.61 -5.74 -14.33
N ASP A 91 9.49 -6.22 -14.89
CA ASP A 91 8.47 -5.38 -15.52
C ASP A 91 7.86 -4.40 -14.50
N ALA A 92 7.54 -4.87 -13.28
CA ALA A 92 7.09 -4.01 -12.18
C ALA A 92 8.15 -2.97 -11.79
N ARG A 93 9.43 -3.35 -11.74
CA ARG A 93 10.54 -2.42 -11.49
C ARG A 93 10.65 -1.36 -12.59
N SER A 94 10.47 -1.72 -13.86
CA SER A 94 10.57 -0.77 -14.96
C SER A 94 9.57 0.38 -14.87
N LEU A 95 8.42 0.15 -14.25
CA LEU A 95 7.41 1.17 -14.02
C LEU A 95 7.92 2.31 -13.12
N ALA A 96 8.95 2.07 -12.30
CA ALA A 96 9.55 3.10 -11.46
C ALA A 96 10.06 4.29 -12.28
N ASP A 97 10.65 4.06 -13.45
CA ASP A 97 11.18 5.12 -14.32
C ASP A 97 10.08 6.05 -14.86
N GLU A 98 8.86 5.50 -15.03
CA GLU A 98 7.69 6.27 -15.50
C GLU A 98 7.00 7.01 -14.35
N VAL A 99 6.94 6.41 -13.16
CA VAL A 99 6.14 6.90 -12.02
C VAL A 99 6.92 7.83 -11.10
N LEU A 100 8.16 7.48 -10.73
CA LEU A 100 8.92 8.24 -9.72
C LEU A 100 9.12 9.72 -10.06
N PRO A 101 9.32 10.12 -11.33
CA PRO A 101 9.43 11.54 -11.68
C PRO A 101 8.15 12.36 -11.45
N ARG A 102 6.99 11.71 -11.40
CA ARG A 102 5.67 12.35 -11.36
C ARG A 102 4.91 12.14 -10.06
N ILE A 103 5.24 11.09 -9.31
CA ILE A 103 4.44 10.64 -8.16
C ILE A 103 4.33 11.70 -7.06
N ASN A 104 5.37 12.51 -6.83
CA ASN A 104 5.33 13.56 -5.83
C ASN A 104 4.27 14.60 -6.14
N ASP A 105 4.12 14.98 -7.42
CA ASP A 105 3.12 15.94 -7.89
C ASP A 105 1.70 15.37 -7.78
N TRP A 106 1.50 14.11 -8.17
CA TRP A 106 0.21 13.45 -8.02
C TRP A 106 -0.18 13.30 -6.55
N TRP A 107 0.79 12.89 -5.74
CA TRP A 107 0.56 12.70 -4.31
C TRP A 107 0.25 14.02 -3.60
N ASP A 108 0.99 15.09 -3.89
CA ASP A 108 0.78 16.43 -3.31
C ASP A 108 -0.61 16.98 -3.68
N ARG A 109 -0.99 16.88 -4.94
CA ARG A 109 -2.29 17.37 -5.43
C ARG A 109 -3.45 16.42 -5.11
N GLY A 110 -3.19 15.17 -4.66
CA GLY A 110 -4.21 14.14 -4.49
C GLY A 110 -4.85 13.78 -5.83
N GLU A 111 -4.06 13.75 -6.89
CA GLU A 111 -4.45 13.42 -8.25
C GLU A 111 -4.34 11.91 -8.48
N TYR A 112 -5.33 11.31 -9.14
CA TYR A 112 -5.32 9.91 -9.48
C TYR A 112 -4.95 9.71 -10.94
N PRO A 113 -3.72 9.23 -11.24
CA PRO A 113 -3.31 8.90 -12.60
C PRO A 113 -3.92 7.56 -13.04
N ILE A 114 -5.22 7.57 -13.33
CA ILE A 114 -6.00 6.36 -13.63
C ILE A 114 -5.47 5.63 -14.88
N GLU A 115 -4.80 6.33 -15.79
CA GLU A 115 -4.12 5.78 -16.96
C GLU A 115 -3.05 4.74 -16.62
N LEU A 116 -2.52 4.76 -15.39
CA LEU A 116 -1.57 3.73 -14.94
C LEU A 116 -2.20 2.34 -14.86
N ILE A 117 -3.53 2.24 -14.72
CA ILE A 117 -4.20 0.93 -14.72
C ILE A 117 -4.02 0.26 -16.09
N ALA A 118 -4.24 1.00 -17.18
CA ALA A 118 -3.99 0.46 -18.53
C ALA A 118 -2.51 0.11 -18.73
N ARG A 119 -1.59 0.94 -18.21
CA ARG A 119 -0.15 0.67 -18.28
C ARG A 119 0.25 -0.60 -17.53
N LEU A 120 -0.33 -0.84 -16.34
CA LEU A 120 -0.16 -2.08 -15.59
C LEU A 120 -0.72 -3.30 -16.35
N GLY A 121 -1.83 -3.11 -17.08
CA GLY A 121 -2.39 -4.13 -17.97
C GLY A 121 -1.49 -4.47 -19.16
N GLU A 122 -0.86 -3.46 -19.80
CA GLU A 122 0.13 -3.67 -20.86
C GLU A 122 1.35 -4.47 -20.39
N LEU A 123 1.73 -4.31 -19.12
CA LEU A 123 2.80 -5.08 -18.48
C LEU A 123 2.33 -6.44 -17.94
N ASP A 124 1.04 -6.74 -18.08
CA ASP A 124 0.38 -7.95 -17.58
C ASP A 124 0.59 -8.18 -16.07
N LEU A 125 0.34 -7.11 -15.28
CA LEU A 125 0.54 -7.07 -13.83
C LEU A 125 -0.77 -6.92 -13.03
N LEU A 126 -1.93 -6.82 -13.70
CA LEU A 126 -3.21 -6.56 -13.03
C LEU A 126 -3.91 -7.80 -12.49
N THR A 127 -3.46 -9.01 -12.83
CA THR A 127 -4.13 -10.25 -12.40
C THR A 127 -3.92 -10.56 -10.92
N ASP A 128 -2.91 -9.97 -10.26
CA ASP A 128 -2.56 -10.22 -8.85
C ASP A 128 -2.41 -11.73 -8.55
N GLY A 129 -1.73 -12.46 -9.46
CA GLY A 129 -1.50 -13.89 -9.35
C GLY A 129 -2.74 -14.78 -9.60
N LEU A 130 -3.84 -14.21 -10.10
CA LEU A 130 -4.97 -15.02 -10.59
C LEU A 130 -4.60 -15.72 -11.90
N ASP A 131 -5.04 -16.97 -12.03
CA ASP A 131 -5.02 -17.69 -13.29
C ASP A 131 -6.17 -17.15 -14.18
N VAL A 132 -5.80 -16.27 -15.10
CA VAL A 132 -6.70 -15.66 -16.09
C VAL A 132 -6.27 -16.14 -17.47
N PRO A 133 -7.13 -16.81 -18.26
CA PRO A 133 -6.77 -17.32 -19.58
C PRO A 133 -6.21 -16.24 -20.50
N GLY A 134 -5.04 -16.49 -21.09
CA GLY A 134 -4.36 -15.53 -21.98
C GLY A 134 -3.38 -14.58 -21.28
N HIS A 135 -3.35 -14.58 -19.97
CA HIS A 135 -2.48 -13.75 -19.16
C HIS A 135 -1.37 -14.56 -18.48
N ARG A 136 -0.38 -13.84 -17.97
CA ARG A 136 0.76 -14.38 -17.24
C ARG A 136 0.29 -15.12 -15.99
N THR A 137 0.75 -16.36 -15.81
CA THR A 137 0.57 -17.13 -14.58
C THR A 137 1.79 -16.95 -13.71
N LEU A 138 1.63 -16.40 -12.53
CA LEU A 138 2.68 -16.20 -11.55
C LEU A 138 2.54 -17.19 -10.40
N SER A 139 3.69 -17.60 -9.85
CA SER A 139 3.70 -18.27 -8.55
C SER A 139 3.24 -17.29 -7.44
N PRO A 140 2.82 -17.79 -6.27
CA PRO A 140 2.55 -16.92 -5.12
C PRO A 140 3.74 -16.04 -4.73
N LEU A 141 4.98 -16.53 -4.96
CA LEU A 141 6.20 -15.76 -4.75
C LEU A 141 6.31 -14.62 -5.78
N GLY A 142 6.12 -14.92 -7.07
CA GLY A 142 6.17 -13.94 -8.14
C GLY A 142 5.13 -12.82 -7.97
N ALA A 143 3.87 -13.19 -7.70
CA ALA A 143 2.80 -12.23 -7.42
C ALA A 143 3.13 -11.35 -6.20
N GLY A 144 3.69 -11.94 -5.14
CA GLY A 144 4.14 -11.21 -3.96
C GLY A 144 5.26 -10.21 -4.27
N LEU A 145 6.25 -10.60 -5.06
CA LEU A 145 7.37 -9.73 -5.45
C LEU A 145 6.90 -8.57 -6.34
N VAL A 146 5.94 -8.80 -7.24
CA VAL A 146 5.29 -7.72 -8.02
C VAL A 146 4.59 -6.74 -7.08
N ASN A 147 3.80 -7.22 -6.13
CA ASN A 147 3.11 -6.36 -5.17
C ASN A 147 4.09 -5.56 -4.30
N MET A 148 5.16 -6.21 -3.81
CA MET A 148 6.25 -5.56 -3.09
C MET A 148 6.87 -4.43 -3.93
N GLU A 149 7.20 -4.71 -5.18
CA GLU A 149 7.87 -3.75 -6.06
C GLU A 149 7.00 -2.54 -6.39
N LEU A 150 5.73 -2.76 -6.74
CA LEU A 150 4.79 -1.67 -6.99
C LEU A 150 4.57 -0.79 -5.75
N SER A 151 4.47 -1.41 -4.57
CA SER A 151 4.37 -0.70 -3.29
C SER A 151 5.67 -0.01 -2.89
N ARG A 152 6.84 -0.50 -3.35
CA ARG A 152 8.16 0.15 -3.18
C ARG A 152 8.28 1.41 -4.03
N ILE A 153 7.59 1.47 -5.18
CA ILE A 153 7.46 2.69 -5.98
C ILE A 153 6.56 3.69 -5.23
N ASP A 154 5.32 3.27 -4.93
CA ASP A 154 4.35 4.06 -4.15
C ASP A 154 3.17 3.20 -3.68
N GLY A 155 2.65 3.48 -2.49
CA GLY A 155 1.50 2.76 -1.94
C GLY A 155 0.23 2.87 -2.77
N SER A 156 0.04 4.00 -3.46
CA SER A 156 -1.13 4.17 -4.34
C SER A 156 -1.06 3.24 -5.55
N VAL A 157 0.14 3.04 -6.12
CA VAL A 157 0.35 2.13 -7.27
C VAL A 157 0.10 0.67 -6.89
N GLY A 158 0.66 0.21 -5.75
CA GLY A 158 0.35 -1.13 -5.24
C GLY A 158 -1.14 -1.33 -4.95
N THR A 159 -1.81 -0.28 -4.44
CA THR A 159 -3.26 -0.32 -4.15
C THR A 159 -4.10 -0.40 -5.43
N MET A 160 -3.67 0.19 -6.57
CA MET A 160 -4.38 0.04 -7.85
C MET A 160 -4.52 -1.43 -8.26
N VAL A 161 -3.45 -2.20 -8.18
CA VAL A 161 -3.47 -3.65 -8.47
C VAL A 161 -4.31 -4.41 -7.45
N GLY A 162 -4.15 -4.10 -6.15
CA GLY A 162 -4.93 -4.74 -5.09
C GLY A 162 -6.43 -4.54 -5.24
N VAL A 163 -6.90 -3.36 -5.66
CA VAL A 163 -8.32 -3.08 -5.89
C VAL A 163 -8.82 -3.75 -7.18
N GLN A 164 -8.08 -3.55 -8.28
CA GLN A 164 -8.48 -4.03 -9.61
C GLN A 164 -8.43 -5.56 -9.71
N GLY A 165 -7.25 -6.13 -9.54
CA GLY A 165 -6.99 -7.56 -9.68
C GLY A 165 -7.29 -8.34 -8.40
N GLY A 166 -6.70 -7.88 -7.29
CA GLY A 166 -6.77 -8.57 -6.01
C GLY A 166 -8.18 -8.70 -5.44
N LEU A 167 -9.01 -7.69 -5.56
CA LEU A 167 -10.35 -7.67 -4.99
C LEU A 167 -11.46 -7.82 -6.05
N ALA A 168 -11.56 -6.91 -7.01
CA ALA A 168 -12.69 -6.87 -7.94
C ALA A 168 -12.65 -8.06 -8.93
N LEU A 169 -11.57 -8.21 -9.71
CA LEU A 169 -11.42 -9.33 -10.63
C LEU A 169 -11.47 -10.68 -9.90
N ARG A 170 -10.79 -10.80 -8.76
CA ARG A 170 -10.80 -12.03 -7.95
C ARG A 170 -12.19 -12.40 -7.47
N SER A 171 -13.03 -11.43 -7.10
CA SER A 171 -14.43 -11.69 -6.73
C SER A 171 -15.19 -12.35 -7.87
N ILE A 172 -15.01 -11.85 -9.08
CA ILE A 172 -15.68 -12.40 -10.28
C ILE A 172 -15.12 -13.78 -10.61
N MET A 173 -13.77 -13.93 -10.60
CA MET A 173 -13.13 -15.21 -10.93
C MET A 173 -13.45 -16.32 -9.93
N LEU A 174 -13.60 -16.01 -8.64
CA LEU A 174 -13.94 -17.01 -7.62
C LEU A 174 -15.43 -17.31 -7.55
N LEU A 175 -16.31 -16.32 -7.74
CA LEU A 175 -17.71 -16.38 -7.36
C LEU A 175 -18.69 -16.11 -8.50
N GLY A 176 -18.20 -15.65 -9.65
CA GLY A 176 -18.99 -15.34 -10.84
C GLY A 176 -19.43 -16.58 -11.62
N SER A 177 -20.46 -16.40 -12.45
CA SER A 177 -20.86 -17.39 -13.45
C SER A 177 -19.83 -17.47 -14.59
N ALA A 178 -19.97 -18.46 -15.48
CA ALA A 178 -19.12 -18.58 -16.65
C ALA A 178 -19.23 -17.34 -17.57
N GLU A 179 -20.45 -16.83 -17.74
CA GLU A 179 -20.74 -15.65 -18.56
C GLU A 179 -20.13 -14.38 -17.95
N GLN A 180 -20.25 -14.20 -16.62
CA GLN A 180 -19.64 -13.08 -15.91
C GLN A 180 -18.12 -13.12 -16.01
N LYS A 181 -17.47 -14.28 -15.83
CA LYS A 181 -16.03 -14.46 -16.03
C LYS A 181 -15.62 -14.15 -17.45
N GLN A 182 -16.33 -14.68 -18.44
CA GLN A 182 -16.06 -14.42 -19.85
C GLN A 182 -16.19 -12.93 -20.19
N ARG A 183 -17.17 -12.22 -19.64
CA ARG A 183 -17.40 -10.79 -19.89
C ARG A 183 -16.34 -9.91 -19.28
N TRP A 184 -15.85 -10.22 -18.06
CA TRP A 184 -15.10 -9.30 -17.25
C TRP A 184 -13.60 -9.64 -17.11
N ALA A 185 -13.19 -10.89 -17.31
CA ALA A 185 -11.82 -11.29 -17.06
C ALA A 185 -10.80 -10.49 -17.88
N GLU A 186 -10.95 -10.50 -19.19
CA GLU A 186 -10.05 -9.82 -20.14
C GLU A 186 -10.05 -8.29 -19.97
N PRO A 187 -11.21 -7.58 -19.96
CA PRO A 187 -11.20 -6.13 -19.81
C PRO A 187 -10.60 -5.65 -18.49
N LEU A 188 -10.75 -6.41 -17.40
CA LEU A 188 -10.19 -6.05 -16.09
C LEU A 188 -8.70 -6.42 -16.00
N ALA A 189 -8.27 -7.53 -16.59
CA ALA A 189 -6.87 -7.93 -16.60
C ALA A 189 -6.00 -7.02 -17.49
N THR A 190 -6.56 -6.50 -18.59
CA THR A 190 -5.87 -5.54 -19.47
C THR A 190 -5.99 -4.09 -19.01
N GLY A 191 -6.84 -3.79 -18.01
CA GLY A 191 -7.11 -2.42 -17.59
C GLY A 191 -7.94 -1.61 -18.59
N ALA A 192 -8.55 -2.26 -19.60
CA ALA A 192 -9.48 -1.60 -20.52
C ALA A 192 -10.76 -1.13 -19.80
N GLU A 193 -11.16 -1.86 -18.78
CA GLU A 193 -12.23 -1.47 -17.86
C GLU A 193 -11.71 -1.48 -16.42
N HIS A 194 -12.28 -0.62 -15.57
CA HIS A 194 -11.87 -0.43 -14.18
C HIS A 194 -12.96 -0.89 -13.25
N ALA A 195 -12.59 -1.56 -12.17
CA ALA A 195 -13.55 -2.09 -11.21
C ALA A 195 -13.18 -1.77 -9.76
N ALA A 196 -14.22 -1.65 -8.93
CA ALA A 196 -14.17 -1.44 -7.50
C ALA A 196 -14.68 -2.63 -6.71
N PHE A 197 -14.23 -2.74 -5.45
CA PHE A 197 -14.75 -3.69 -4.47
C PHE A 197 -15.44 -2.91 -3.34
N ALA A 198 -16.77 -2.92 -3.32
CA ALA A 198 -17.58 -2.08 -2.46
C ALA A 198 -18.22 -2.89 -1.30
N LEU A 199 -17.41 -3.11 -0.23
CA LEU A 199 -17.83 -3.84 0.96
C LEU A 199 -18.12 -2.91 2.14
N THR A 200 -17.11 -2.13 2.56
CA THR A 200 -17.12 -1.30 3.77
C THR A 200 -18.18 -0.22 3.72
N GLU A 201 -18.88 -0.01 4.83
CA GLU A 201 -19.90 1.02 5.01
C GLU A 201 -19.46 2.10 6.00
N PRO A 202 -20.13 3.27 6.05
CA PRO A 202 -19.81 4.32 7.01
C PRO A 202 -19.77 3.82 8.45
N ASP A 203 -20.74 3.00 8.86
CA ASP A 203 -20.92 2.52 10.24
C ASP A 203 -20.43 1.08 10.45
N HIS A 204 -20.09 0.35 9.37
CA HIS A 204 -19.62 -1.04 9.39
C HIS A 204 -18.25 -1.19 8.72
N GLY A 205 -17.20 -0.86 9.47
CA GLY A 205 -15.81 -1.06 9.03
C GLY A 205 -15.28 -2.43 9.45
N SER A 206 -14.89 -2.61 10.72
CA SER A 206 -14.39 -3.87 11.26
C SER A 206 -15.50 -4.93 11.38
N ASP A 207 -16.71 -4.52 11.69
CA ASP A 207 -17.90 -5.37 11.71
C ASP A 207 -18.59 -5.40 10.33
N SER A 208 -17.83 -5.79 9.31
CA SER A 208 -18.33 -5.83 7.93
C SER A 208 -19.39 -6.89 7.67
N VAL A 209 -19.54 -7.86 8.57
CA VAL A 209 -20.61 -8.87 8.49
C VAL A 209 -21.99 -8.26 8.76
N SER A 210 -22.04 -7.17 9.51
CA SER A 210 -23.27 -6.45 9.87
C SER A 210 -23.67 -5.39 8.85
N LEU A 211 -23.08 -5.38 7.65
CA LEU A 211 -23.43 -4.43 6.59
C LEU A 211 -24.95 -4.31 6.38
N GLU A 212 -25.41 -3.08 6.09
CA GLU A 212 -26.82 -2.72 5.98
C GLU A 212 -27.29 -2.50 4.55
N THR A 213 -26.36 -2.26 3.59
CA THR A 213 -26.74 -2.17 2.17
C THR A 213 -27.58 -3.38 1.78
N ALA A 214 -28.79 -3.13 1.29
CA ALA A 214 -29.75 -4.17 0.92
C ALA A 214 -29.82 -4.35 -0.60
N ALA A 215 -30.07 -5.57 -1.03
CA ALA A 215 -30.42 -5.94 -2.40
C ALA A 215 -31.76 -6.66 -2.37
N ARG A 216 -32.83 -5.93 -2.67
CA ARG A 216 -34.21 -6.44 -2.67
C ARG A 216 -34.56 -6.96 -4.06
N ARG A 217 -35.14 -8.16 -4.11
CA ARG A 217 -35.68 -8.70 -5.36
C ARG A 217 -36.97 -7.99 -5.75
N ASP A 218 -37.06 -7.56 -7.01
CA ASP A 218 -38.23 -6.90 -7.59
C ASP A 218 -38.45 -7.42 -9.02
N GLY A 219 -39.27 -8.49 -9.13
CA GLY A 219 -39.48 -9.18 -10.40
C GLY A 219 -38.20 -9.82 -10.94
N ASP A 220 -37.74 -9.37 -12.11
CA ASP A 220 -36.55 -9.85 -12.79
C ASP A 220 -35.30 -9.00 -12.52
N GLU A 221 -35.34 -8.18 -11.48
CA GLU A 221 -34.23 -7.29 -11.12
C GLU A 221 -33.91 -7.37 -9.62
N TRP A 222 -32.68 -6.95 -9.27
CA TRP A 222 -32.30 -6.56 -7.93
C TRP A 222 -32.33 -5.05 -7.80
N VAL A 223 -32.82 -4.54 -6.69
CA VAL A 223 -32.83 -3.12 -6.32
C VAL A 223 -31.91 -2.95 -5.13
N LEU A 224 -30.80 -2.20 -5.34
CA LEU A 224 -29.77 -1.98 -4.32
C LEU A 224 -29.96 -0.62 -3.68
N THR A 225 -29.98 -0.58 -2.34
CA THR A 225 -30.09 0.67 -1.56
C THR A 225 -29.15 0.59 -0.36
N GLY A 226 -28.37 1.66 -0.13
CA GLY A 226 -27.42 1.76 0.97
C GLY A 226 -26.22 2.66 0.69
N GLN A 227 -25.18 2.53 1.48
CA GLN A 227 -23.99 3.38 1.37
C GLN A 227 -22.71 2.53 1.49
N LYS A 228 -21.66 2.95 0.77
CA LYS A 228 -20.32 2.36 0.87
C LYS A 228 -19.28 3.43 1.10
N ARG A 229 -18.21 3.11 1.81
CA ARG A 229 -17.17 4.09 2.15
C ARG A 229 -15.77 3.49 1.98
N TRP A 230 -14.82 4.34 1.65
CA TRP A 230 -13.40 4.00 1.42
C TRP A 230 -13.18 3.11 0.18
N ILE A 231 -14.03 3.24 -0.83
CA ILE A 231 -14.03 2.35 -1.99
C ILE A 231 -13.05 2.85 -3.04
N GLY A 232 -11.92 2.15 -3.20
CA GLY A 232 -10.98 2.38 -4.31
C GLY A 232 -11.67 2.12 -5.65
N ASN A 233 -11.43 2.97 -6.64
CA ASN A 233 -12.11 2.94 -7.94
C ASN A 233 -13.66 3.09 -7.85
N GLY A 234 -14.18 3.54 -6.71
CA GLY A 234 -15.62 3.68 -6.51
C GLY A 234 -16.25 4.87 -7.23
N ALA A 235 -15.44 5.75 -7.83
CA ALA A 235 -15.92 6.93 -8.56
C ALA A 235 -15.21 7.07 -9.90
N GLY A 236 -15.98 7.21 -10.97
CA GLY A 236 -15.45 7.44 -12.33
C GLY A 236 -14.85 6.21 -13.01
N CYS A 237 -15.19 5.02 -12.56
CA CYS A 237 -14.82 3.73 -13.15
C CYS A 237 -16.04 3.06 -13.81
N HIS A 238 -15.88 1.81 -14.26
CA HIS A 238 -16.94 1.13 -15.02
C HIS A 238 -17.83 0.27 -14.10
N LEU A 239 -17.23 -0.49 -13.19
CA LEU A 239 -17.89 -1.53 -12.42
C LEU A 239 -17.62 -1.41 -10.93
N SER A 240 -18.62 -1.70 -10.11
CA SER A 240 -18.48 -1.98 -8.68
C SER A 240 -18.99 -3.36 -8.33
N VAL A 241 -18.17 -4.17 -7.67
CA VAL A 241 -18.63 -5.38 -6.99
C VAL A 241 -19.19 -4.94 -5.64
N VAL A 242 -20.51 -4.75 -5.57
CA VAL A 242 -21.22 -4.27 -4.38
C VAL A 242 -21.68 -5.46 -3.54
N TRP A 243 -21.22 -5.49 -2.28
CA TRP A 243 -21.67 -6.50 -1.31
C TRP A 243 -22.89 -5.97 -0.56
N ALA A 244 -23.97 -6.73 -0.62
CA ALA A 244 -25.26 -6.34 -0.05
C ALA A 244 -25.98 -7.53 0.61
N ARG A 245 -26.85 -7.23 1.54
CA ARG A 245 -27.74 -8.20 2.19
C ARG A 245 -28.95 -8.47 1.29
N VAL A 246 -29.16 -9.72 0.97
CA VAL A 246 -30.22 -10.14 0.07
C VAL A 246 -31.57 -10.08 0.80
N GLU A 247 -32.57 -9.49 0.16
CA GLU A 247 -33.97 -9.49 0.55
C GLU A 247 -34.78 -10.18 -0.55
N ASP A 248 -34.87 -11.52 -0.46
CA ASP A 248 -35.66 -12.36 -1.37
C ASP A 248 -36.39 -13.42 -0.58
N PRO A 249 -37.66 -13.17 -0.16
CA PRO A 249 -38.47 -14.15 0.57
C PRO A 249 -38.77 -15.44 -0.23
N SER A 250 -38.57 -15.44 -1.56
CA SER A 250 -38.79 -16.62 -2.40
C SER A 250 -37.59 -17.59 -2.39
N ASP A 251 -36.40 -17.16 -1.94
CA ASP A 251 -35.23 -18.02 -1.72
C ASP A 251 -34.79 -17.97 -0.25
N GLU A 252 -35.38 -18.85 0.57
CA GLU A 252 -35.12 -18.94 2.02
C GLU A 252 -33.63 -19.15 2.33
N ALA A 253 -32.85 -19.81 1.45
CA ALA A 253 -31.45 -20.09 1.68
C ALA A 253 -30.56 -18.88 1.46
N LEU A 254 -31.00 -17.94 0.64
CA LEU A 254 -30.25 -16.72 0.29
C LEU A 254 -30.77 -15.50 1.06
N ASN A 255 -32.05 -15.49 1.43
CA ASN A 255 -32.66 -14.36 2.14
C ASN A 255 -31.92 -14.05 3.45
N GLY A 256 -31.57 -12.78 3.67
CA GLY A 256 -30.80 -12.33 4.81
C GLY A 256 -29.28 -12.60 4.71
N GLN A 257 -28.80 -13.34 3.71
CA GLN A 257 -27.38 -13.59 3.49
C GLN A 257 -26.72 -12.43 2.74
N VAL A 258 -25.40 -12.34 2.83
CA VAL A 258 -24.59 -11.38 2.06
C VAL A 258 -24.21 -11.99 0.72
N SER A 259 -24.43 -11.25 -0.37
CA SER A 259 -24.03 -11.62 -1.72
C SER A 259 -23.34 -10.46 -2.43
N GLY A 260 -22.59 -10.73 -3.51
CA GLY A 260 -21.95 -9.72 -4.35
C GLY A 260 -22.79 -9.44 -5.61
N PHE A 261 -22.84 -8.18 -6.02
CA PHE A 261 -23.58 -7.71 -7.19
C PHE A 261 -22.67 -6.90 -8.09
N LEU A 262 -22.72 -7.16 -9.40
CA LEU A 262 -22.01 -6.40 -10.42
C LEU A 262 -22.87 -5.19 -10.79
N VAL A 263 -22.40 -4.00 -10.42
CA VAL A 263 -23.12 -2.73 -10.59
C VAL A 263 -22.31 -1.81 -11.50
N ASP A 264 -22.86 -1.48 -12.66
CA ASP A 264 -22.32 -0.43 -13.53
C ASP A 264 -22.44 0.93 -12.82
N GLN A 265 -21.31 1.66 -12.70
CA GLN A 265 -21.27 2.95 -12.00
C GLN A 265 -22.05 4.06 -12.71
N SER A 266 -22.47 3.86 -13.96
CA SER A 266 -23.28 4.80 -14.72
C SER A 266 -24.80 4.66 -14.49
N LEU A 267 -25.23 3.62 -13.76
CA LEU A 267 -26.66 3.36 -13.51
C LEU A 267 -27.31 4.48 -12.69
N PRO A 268 -28.55 4.83 -12.99
CA PRO A 268 -29.33 5.77 -12.16
C PRO A 268 -29.35 5.33 -10.70
N GLY A 269 -29.16 6.28 -9.78
CA GLY A 269 -29.14 6.03 -8.35
C GLY A 269 -27.75 5.63 -7.80
N TYR A 270 -26.75 5.39 -8.65
CA TYR A 270 -25.36 5.23 -8.21
C TYR A 270 -24.69 6.61 -8.17
N GLU A 271 -24.43 7.11 -6.98
CA GLU A 271 -23.72 8.37 -6.76
C GLU A 271 -22.42 8.10 -5.98
N ALA A 272 -21.33 8.75 -6.39
CA ALA A 272 -20.03 8.56 -5.75
C ALA A 272 -19.27 9.87 -5.59
N GLU A 273 -18.83 10.14 -4.37
CA GLU A 273 -18.02 11.29 -4.01
C GLU A 273 -16.60 10.86 -3.62
N VAL A 274 -15.58 11.46 -4.27
CA VAL A 274 -14.18 11.22 -3.92
C VAL A 274 -13.87 11.77 -2.53
N ILE A 275 -13.36 10.93 -1.64
CA ILE A 275 -12.92 11.29 -0.30
C ILE A 275 -11.63 12.09 -0.40
N ARG A 276 -11.69 13.38 -0.03
CA ARG A 276 -10.58 14.32 -0.04
C ARG A 276 -9.93 14.48 1.35
N GLY A 277 -8.80 15.17 1.40
CA GLY A 277 -8.11 15.47 2.67
C GLY A 277 -7.40 14.28 3.31
N LYS A 278 -7.20 13.18 2.58
CA LYS A 278 -6.40 12.05 3.05
C LYS A 278 -4.93 12.44 3.16
N VAL A 279 -4.23 11.84 4.12
CA VAL A 279 -2.77 11.96 4.28
C VAL A 279 -2.03 10.68 3.83
N ALA A 280 -2.78 9.68 3.34
CA ALA A 280 -2.25 8.40 2.87
C ALA A 280 -2.89 8.02 1.53
N LEU A 281 -2.16 7.28 0.68
CA LEU A 281 -2.63 6.81 -0.63
C LEU A 281 -3.28 7.94 -1.44
N ARG A 282 -2.57 9.06 -1.56
CA ARG A 282 -3.15 10.27 -2.14
C ARG A 282 -3.24 10.24 -3.67
N ALA A 283 -2.43 9.39 -4.33
CA ALA A 283 -2.45 9.20 -5.77
C ALA A 283 -3.39 8.07 -6.24
N ILE A 284 -4.35 7.68 -5.41
CA ILE A 284 -5.51 6.86 -5.79
C ILE A 284 -6.76 7.39 -5.11
N HIS A 285 -7.89 7.42 -5.82
CA HIS A 285 -9.15 7.87 -5.26
C HIS A 285 -9.87 6.75 -4.51
N GLN A 286 -10.31 7.03 -3.30
CA GLN A 286 -11.35 6.30 -2.59
C GLN A 286 -12.61 7.14 -2.58
N ALA A 287 -13.77 6.49 -2.68
CA ALA A 287 -15.06 7.15 -2.74
C ALA A 287 -15.96 6.78 -1.56
N HIS A 288 -16.88 7.70 -1.26
CA HIS A 288 -18.14 7.43 -0.61
C HIS A 288 -19.17 7.19 -1.72
N ILE A 289 -19.89 6.07 -1.64
CA ILE A 289 -20.92 5.68 -2.62
C ILE A 289 -22.26 5.69 -1.93
N THR A 290 -23.25 6.28 -2.59
CA THR A 290 -24.68 6.21 -2.22
C THR A 290 -25.41 5.44 -3.32
N LEU A 291 -26.22 4.47 -2.92
CA LEU A 291 -27.06 3.66 -3.79
C LEU A 291 -28.53 3.95 -3.43
N GLU A 292 -29.25 4.58 -4.37
CA GLU A 292 -30.67 4.91 -4.22
C GLU A 292 -31.47 4.13 -5.28
N ASP A 293 -32.02 2.98 -4.86
CA ASP A 293 -32.82 2.10 -5.73
C ASP A 293 -32.11 1.72 -7.04
N VAL A 294 -30.81 1.47 -7.00
CA VAL A 294 -30.03 1.07 -8.18
C VAL A 294 -30.50 -0.30 -8.67
N ARG A 295 -30.96 -0.37 -9.92
CA ARG A 295 -31.54 -1.56 -10.52
C ARG A 295 -30.54 -2.30 -11.37
N VAL A 296 -30.36 -3.59 -11.12
CA VAL A 296 -29.53 -4.49 -11.92
C VAL A 296 -30.31 -5.78 -12.24
N PRO A 297 -30.09 -6.40 -13.42
CA PRO A 297 -30.65 -7.69 -13.78
C PRO A 297 -30.29 -8.80 -12.77
N LEU A 298 -31.10 -9.86 -12.68
CA LEU A 298 -30.86 -10.97 -11.74
C LEU A 298 -29.52 -11.66 -11.96
N ASP A 299 -29.04 -11.73 -13.19
CA ASP A 299 -27.77 -12.33 -13.58
C ASP A 299 -26.53 -11.51 -13.18
N GLN A 300 -26.72 -10.28 -12.66
CA GLN A 300 -25.62 -9.47 -12.12
C GLN A 300 -25.25 -9.86 -10.69
N ARG A 301 -25.99 -10.72 -10.01
CA ARG A 301 -25.56 -11.31 -8.74
C ARG A 301 -24.49 -12.37 -8.99
N LEU A 302 -23.42 -12.37 -8.20
CA LEU A 302 -22.39 -13.42 -8.21
C LEU A 302 -22.99 -14.73 -7.65
N PRO A 303 -23.22 -15.78 -8.46
CA PRO A 303 -23.93 -16.97 -8.01
C PRO A 303 -23.18 -17.77 -6.93
N GLY A 304 -21.85 -17.68 -6.92
CA GLY A 304 -20.98 -18.30 -5.92
C GLY A 304 -20.97 -17.57 -4.57
N ALA A 305 -21.48 -16.33 -4.49
CA ALA A 305 -21.56 -15.55 -3.25
C ALA A 305 -22.91 -15.83 -2.55
N ARG A 306 -22.93 -16.82 -1.66
CA ARG A 306 -24.15 -17.28 -0.97
C ARG A 306 -24.19 -16.89 0.50
N SER A 307 -23.11 -16.38 1.05
CA SER A 307 -23.01 -15.93 2.43
C SER A 307 -21.76 -15.07 2.61
N PHE A 308 -21.63 -14.39 3.76
CA PHE A 308 -20.41 -13.62 4.10
C PHE A 308 -19.13 -14.50 4.12
N LYS A 309 -19.26 -15.83 4.28
CA LYS A 309 -18.09 -16.73 4.18
C LYS A 309 -17.45 -16.70 2.80
N ASP A 310 -18.23 -16.45 1.75
CA ASP A 310 -17.71 -16.37 0.38
C ASP A 310 -16.98 -15.02 0.16
N THR A 311 -17.51 -13.91 0.71
CA THR A 311 -16.79 -12.64 0.80
C THR A 311 -15.46 -12.81 1.54
N SER A 312 -15.48 -13.56 2.65
CA SER A 312 -14.27 -13.83 3.45
C SER A 312 -13.21 -14.62 2.69
N LYS A 313 -13.56 -15.44 1.69
CA LYS A 313 -12.60 -16.14 0.81
C LYS A 313 -11.82 -15.14 -0.04
N VAL A 314 -12.50 -14.13 -0.59
CA VAL A 314 -11.85 -13.06 -1.36
C VAL A 314 -10.89 -12.28 -0.47
N LEU A 315 -11.35 -11.81 0.70
CA LEU A 315 -10.53 -11.07 1.66
C LEU A 315 -9.34 -11.90 2.20
N PHE A 316 -9.48 -13.21 2.31
CA PHE A 316 -8.38 -14.08 2.72
C PHE A 316 -7.30 -14.16 1.64
N ALA A 317 -7.70 -14.30 0.39
CA ALA A 317 -6.78 -14.44 -0.74
C ALA A 317 -5.93 -13.18 -0.98
N THR A 318 -6.40 -11.99 -0.56
CA THR A 318 -5.66 -10.71 -0.74
C THR A 318 -4.82 -10.32 0.47
N ARG A 319 -5.05 -10.94 1.63
CA ARG A 319 -4.41 -10.54 2.89
C ARG A 319 -2.89 -10.70 2.89
N ALA A 320 -2.36 -11.74 2.25
CA ALA A 320 -0.92 -11.92 2.07
C ALA A 320 -0.31 -10.76 1.28
N GLY A 321 -1.01 -10.25 0.26
CA GLY A 321 -0.61 -9.08 -0.52
C GLY A 321 -0.34 -7.83 0.33
N VAL A 322 -1.10 -7.63 1.43
CA VAL A 322 -0.84 -6.50 2.35
C VAL A 322 0.51 -6.64 3.06
N ALA A 323 0.93 -7.86 3.42
CA ALA A 323 2.24 -8.09 4.02
C ALA A 323 3.37 -7.83 3.01
N TRP A 324 3.18 -8.20 1.74
CA TRP A 324 4.10 -7.89 0.65
C TRP A 324 4.16 -6.39 0.35
N GLY A 325 3.02 -5.69 0.29
CA GLY A 325 2.97 -4.24 0.13
C GLY A 325 3.71 -3.51 1.26
N ALA A 326 3.49 -3.93 2.51
CA ALA A 326 4.22 -3.37 3.65
C ALA A 326 5.74 -3.58 3.55
N LEU A 327 6.19 -4.73 3.03
CA LEU A 327 7.60 -5.00 2.73
C LEU A 327 8.14 -4.00 1.69
N GLY A 328 7.37 -3.69 0.64
CA GLY A 328 7.74 -2.69 -0.36
C GLY A 328 7.98 -1.30 0.26
N HIS A 329 7.06 -0.83 1.10
CA HIS A 329 7.21 0.44 1.83
C HIS A 329 8.45 0.45 2.72
N ALA A 330 8.69 -0.64 3.45
CA ALA A 330 9.85 -0.76 4.33
C ALA A 330 11.16 -0.75 3.55
N THR A 331 11.22 -1.47 2.43
CA THR A 331 12.39 -1.53 1.53
C THR A 331 12.72 -0.14 1.00
N ALA A 332 11.74 0.60 0.48
CA ALA A 332 11.92 1.97 -0.02
C ALA A 332 12.47 2.93 1.05
N CYS A 333 11.95 2.83 2.28
CA CYS A 333 12.40 3.66 3.39
C CYS A 333 13.82 3.30 3.86
N TYR A 334 14.13 2.01 3.95
CA TYR A 334 15.46 1.52 4.33
C TYR A 334 16.52 1.96 3.32
N GLU A 335 16.26 1.80 2.03
CA GLU A 335 17.18 2.22 0.97
C GLU A 335 17.43 3.72 0.99
N ALA A 336 16.39 4.54 1.15
CA ALA A 336 16.54 5.99 1.27
C ALA A 336 17.38 6.38 2.49
N ALA A 337 17.19 5.68 3.63
CA ALA A 337 17.98 5.92 4.83
C ALA A 337 19.46 5.51 4.65
N LEU A 338 19.71 4.37 4.02
CA LEU A 338 21.06 3.86 3.74
C LEU A 338 21.81 4.80 2.78
N GLU A 339 21.17 5.21 1.69
CA GLU A 339 21.70 6.16 0.73
C GLU A 339 22.03 7.49 1.42
N HIS A 340 21.08 8.07 2.15
CA HIS A 340 21.30 9.32 2.88
C HIS A 340 22.44 9.20 3.89
N ALA A 341 22.49 8.15 4.67
CA ALA A 341 23.53 7.96 5.69
C ALA A 341 24.94 7.86 5.10
N THR A 342 25.06 7.30 3.91
CA THR A 342 26.36 7.09 3.24
C THR A 342 26.81 8.26 2.40
N THR A 343 25.89 9.12 1.92
CA THR A 343 26.19 10.25 1.05
C THR A 343 26.21 11.60 1.80
N ARG A 344 25.38 11.75 2.85
CA ARG A 344 25.27 13.00 3.60
C ARG A 344 26.48 13.26 4.48
N ILE A 345 27.20 14.33 4.19
CA ILE A 345 28.37 14.76 4.98
C ILE A 345 27.92 15.72 6.10
N GLN A 346 28.26 15.37 7.35
CA GLN A 346 28.16 16.24 8.52
C GLN A 346 29.41 16.10 9.38
N PHE A 347 29.88 17.19 9.98
CA PHE A 347 31.12 17.22 10.77
C PHE A 347 32.33 16.65 9.99
N GLY A 348 32.39 16.92 8.66
CA GLY A 348 33.46 16.53 7.76
C GLY A 348 33.48 15.05 7.35
N ARG A 349 32.44 14.26 7.65
CA ARG A 349 32.35 12.82 7.31
C ARG A 349 30.93 12.36 7.03
N PRO A 350 30.74 11.24 6.31
CA PRO A 350 29.42 10.64 6.12
C PRO A 350 28.73 10.32 7.43
N LEU A 351 27.40 10.46 7.50
CA LEU A 351 26.62 10.10 8.70
C LEU A 351 26.84 8.63 9.10
N ALA A 352 27.02 7.73 8.14
CA ALA A 352 27.31 6.31 8.37
C ALA A 352 28.60 6.05 9.17
N LYS A 353 29.50 7.01 9.32
CA LYS A 353 30.68 6.92 10.21
C LYS A 353 30.32 7.03 11.71
N ALA A 354 29.08 7.37 12.05
CA ALA A 354 28.62 7.47 13.43
C ALA A 354 28.04 6.12 13.91
N GLN A 355 28.51 5.61 15.05
CA GLN A 355 28.07 4.31 15.58
C GLN A 355 26.54 4.20 15.74
N HIS A 356 25.89 5.24 16.27
CA HIS A 356 24.44 5.25 16.46
C HIS A 356 23.63 5.20 15.13
N VAL A 357 24.22 5.68 14.02
CA VAL A 357 23.62 5.56 12.67
C VAL A 357 23.75 4.13 12.18
N GLN A 358 24.93 3.50 12.33
CA GLN A 358 25.14 2.09 11.95
C GLN A 358 24.23 1.14 12.75
N VAL A 359 24.09 1.35 14.06
CA VAL A 359 23.16 0.55 14.89
C VAL A 359 21.72 0.66 14.36
N ARG A 360 21.24 1.88 14.09
CA ARG A 360 19.90 2.07 13.51
C ARG A 360 19.71 1.37 12.16
N LEU A 361 20.69 1.46 11.27
CA LEU A 361 20.63 0.77 9.97
C LEU A 361 20.63 -0.75 10.13
N ALA A 362 21.40 -1.29 11.08
CA ALA A 362 21.41 -2.71 11.39
C ALA A 362 20.07 -3.19 11.97
N ASP A 363 19.45 -2.43 12.87
CA ASP A 363 18.13 -2.72 13.43
C ASP A 363 17.05 -2.69 12.35
N MET A 364 17.10 -1.71 11.43
CA MET A 364 16.19 -1.63 10.29
C MET A 364 16.37 -2.83 9.36
N LEU A 365 17.60 -3.26 9.06
CA LEU A 365 17.88 -4.41 8.21
C LEU A 365 17.41 -5.72 8.87
N GLN A 366 17.65 -5.91 10.16
CA GLN A 366 17.13 -7.06 10.91
C GLN A 366 15.61 -7.15 10.82
N THR A 367 14.93 -6.02 11.02
CA THR A 367 13.47 -5.92 10.92
C THR A 367 13.00 -6.22 9.49
N LEU A 368 13.66 -5.65 8.48
CA LEU A 368 13.36 -5.88 7.05
C LEU A 368 13.53 -7.37 6.69
N THR A 369 14.62 -8.01 7.13
CA THR A 369 14.85 -9.43 6.90
C THR A 369 13.75 -10.29 7.51
N SER A 370 13.29 -9.97 8.70
CA SER A 370 12.16 -10.70 9.32
C SER A 370 10.88 -10.58 8.50
N MET A 371 10.61 -9.41 7.90
CA MET A 371 9.47 -9.20 7.00
C MET A 371 9.57 -10.05 5.72
N GLN A 372 10.77 -10.13 5.14
CA GLN A 372 11.06 -10.97 3.97
C GLN A 372 10.82 -12.45 4.26
N LEU A 373 11.29 -12.94 5.40
CA LEU A 373 11.07 -14.33 5.84
C LEU A 373 9.58 -14.66 6.02
N TYR A 374 8.79 -13.75 6.59
CA TYR A 374 7.34 -13.92 6.66
C TYR A 374 6.71 -14.03 5.26
N CYS A 375 7.06 -13.12 4.35
CA CYS A 375 6.53 -13.10 2.99
C CYS A 375 6.92 -14.37 2.21
N LEU A 376 8.20 -14.75 2.25
CA LEU A 376 8.68 -15.98 1.62
C LEU A 376 7.95 -17.21 2.15
N ARG A 377 7.78 -17.30 3.48
CA ARG A 377 7.07 -18.44 4.07
C ARG A 377 5.61 -18.48 3.70
N LEU A 378 4.92 -17.34 3.60
CA LEU A 378 3.54 -17.27 3.11
C LEU A 378 3.45 -17.82 1.68
N ALA A 379 4.31 -17.34 0.77
CA ALA A 379 4.32 -17.81 -0.62
C ALA A 379 4.50 -19.33 -0.71
N GLN A 380 5.43 -19.92 0.08
CA GLN A 380 5.63 -21.36 0.15
C GLN A 380 4.39 -22.12 0.65
N LEU A 381 3.66 -21.54 1.61
CA LEU A 381 2.43 -22.16 2.14
C LEU A 381 1.26 -22.06 1.14
N GLU A 382 1.18 -20.97 0.39
CA GLU A 382 0.21 -20.79 -0.70
C GLU A 382 0.49 -21.77 -1.83
N GLU A 383 1.73 -21.88 -2.28
CA GLU A 383 2.16 -22.83 -3.31
C GLU A 383 1.83 -24.27 -2.91
N ALA A 384 2.03 -24.61 -1.65
CA ALA A 384 1.68 -25.93 -1.11
C ALA A 384 0.17 -26.13 -0.86
N GLY A 385 -0.67 -25.10 -1.05
CA GLY A 385 -2.10 -25.14 -0.73
C GLY A 385 -2.42 -25.36 0.75
N THR A 386 -1.50 -25.00 1.65
CA THR A 386 -1.60 -25.29 3.11
C THR A 386 -1.68 -24.02 3.97
N ILE A 387 -1.74 -22.85 3.35
CA ILE A 387 -1.85 -21.59 4.07
C ILE A 387 -3.18 -21.52 4.84
N ARG A 388 -3.13 -20.94 6.04
CA ARG A 388 -4.29 -20.74 6.90
C ARG A 388 -4.51 -19.26 7.17
N PRO A 389 -5.77 -18.82 7.40
CA PRO A 389 -6.11 -17.40 7.59
C PRO A 389 -5.31 -16.70 8.68
N GLU A 390 -5.04 -17.38 9.81
CA GLU A 390 -4.28 -16.80 10.92
C GLU A 390 -2.79 -16.60 10.58
N GLN A 391 -2.23 -17.36 9.63
CA GLN A 391 -0.84 -17.17 9.18
C GLN A 391 -0.71 -15.89 8.33
N ALA A 392 -1.62 -15.65 7.39
CA ALA A 392 -1.68 -14.40 6.65
C ALA A 392 -1.94 -13.20 7.58
N SER A 393 -2.83 -13.38 8.58
CA SER A 393 -3.09 -12.36 9.60
C SER A 393 -1.85 -12.03 10.42
N LEU A 394 -1.10 -13.03 10.86
CA LEU A 394 0.12 -12.85 11.65
C LEU A 394 1.20 -12.10 10.85
N ALA A 395 1.38 -12.46 9.57
CA ALA A 395 2.32 -11.77 8.69
C ALA A 395 1.90 -10.32 8.42
N LYS A 396 0.60 -10.05 8.18
CA LYS A 396 0.12 -8.68 8.02
C LYS A 396 0.40 -7.84 9.28
N VAL A 397 0.05 -8.34 10.46
CA VAL A 397 0.31 -7.65 11.75
C VAL A 397 1.79 -7.33 11.90
N HIS A 398 2.66 -8.34 11.70
CA HIS A 398 4.10 -8.15 11.81
C HIS A 398 4.61 -7.12 10.81
N ASN A 399 4.34 -7.30 9.52
CA ASN A 399 4.93 -6.50 8.46
C ASN A 399 4.43 -5.05 8.48
N THR A 400 3.15 -4.80 8.77
CA THR A 400 2.67 -3.41 8.85
C THR A 400 3.22 -2.66 10.07
N ARG A 401 3.40 -3.31 11.22
CA ARG A 401 4.07 -2.72 12.40
C ARG A 401 5.54 -2.45 12.10
N ALA A 402 6.25 -3.41 11.54
CA ALA A 402 7.66 -3.32 11.16
C ALA A 402 7.91 -2.20 10.14
N ALA A 403 7.07 -2.09 9.12
CA ALA A 403 7.19 -1.03 8.11
C ALA A 403 7.00 0.37 8.72
N ARG A 404 6.05 0.54 9.65
CA ARG A 404 5.86 1.81 10.38
C ARG A 404 7.12 2.18 11.19
N GLU A 405 7.75 1.21 11.84
CA GLU A 405 8.98 1.40 12.60
C GLU A 405 10.15 1.79 11.69
N ILE A 406 10.36 1.04 10.59
CA ILE A 406 11.41 1.34 9.59
C ILE A 406 11.19 2.72 8.98
N ALA A 407 9.97 3.06 8.57
CA ALA A 407 9.65 4.36 7.98
C ALA A 407 9.88 5.52 8.97
N SER A 408 9.58 5.32 10.26
CA SER A 408 9.83 6.32 11.30
C SER A 408 11.33 6.52 11.54
N ASN A 409 12.11 5.44 11.61
CA ASN A 409 13.56 5.49 11.77
C ASN A 409 14.25 6.13 10.55
N ALA A 410 13.81 5.80 9.33
CA ALA A 410 14.30 6.40 8.09
C ALA A 410 14.05 7.91 8.08
N ARG A 411 12.82 8.32 8.40
CA ARG A 411 12.45 9.75 8.48
C ARG A 411 13.35 10.52 9.46
N ASP A 412 13.65 9.93 10.61
CA ASP A 412 14.52 10.56 11.61
C ASP A 412 15.98 10.66 11.12
N LEU A 413 16.51 9.62 10.46
CA LEU A 413 17.86 9.64 9.90
C LEU A 413 18.02 10.69 8.81
N LEU A 414 16.99 10.96 8.01
CA LEU A 414 16.99 12.00 7.00
C LEU A 414 16.89 13.43 7.58
N GLY A 415 16.56 13.58 8.86
CA GLY A 415 16.40 14.88 9.51
C GLY A 415 15.36 15.76 8.80
N GLY A 416 15.68 17.02 8.50
CA GLY A 416 14.80 17.95 7.79
C GLY A 416 14.41 17.46 6.38
N SER A 417 15.31 16.77 5.67
CA SER A 417 15.02 16.18 4.36
C SER A 417 13.94 15.08 4.44
N GLY A 418 13.80 14.42 5.59
CA GLY A 418 12.83 13.34 5.79
C GLY A 418 11.35 13.78 5.83
N ILE A 419 11.08 15.10 5.79
CA ILE A 419 9.69 15.62 5.70
C ILE A 419 9.37 16.18 4.31
N LEU A 420 10.30 16.09 3.36
CA LEU A 420 10.11 16.56 2.00
C LEU A 420 9.69 15.39 1.09
N LEU A 421 8.73 15.64 0.20
CA LEU A 421 8.22 14.63 -0.75
C LEU A 421 9.32 14.09 -1.68
N GLU A 422 10.30 14.91 -2.05
CA GLU A 422 11.43 14.52 -2.91
C GLU A 422 12.22 13.32 -2.35
N ASN A 423 12.21 13.13 -1.03
CA ASN A 423 12.91 12.03 -0.36
C ASN A 423 12.04 10.78 -0.12
N ARG A 424 10.92 10.66 -0.78
CA ARG A 424 9.95 9.54 -0.77
C ARG A 424 9.54 9.00 0.62
N VAL A 425 10.40 9.04 1.63
CA VAL A 425 10.18 8.45 2.96
C VAL A 425 8.88 8.94 3.61
N VAL A 426 8.57 10.24 3.52
CA VAL A 426 7.34 10.79 4.14
C VAL A 426 6.08 10.26 3.48
N ARG A 427 6.10 10.01 2.14
CA ARG A 427 4.96 9.37 1.44
C ARG A 427 4.75 7.95 1.95
N HIS A 428 5.78 7.11 1.93
CA HIS A 428 5.70 5.73 2.45
C HIS A 428 5.30 5.69 3.93
N ARG A 429 5.81 6.63 4.75
CA ARG A 429 5.43 6.73 6.16
C ARG A 429 3.95 7.08 6.36
N SER A 430 3.39 7.87 5.47
CA SER A 430 1.97 8.21 5.50
C SER A 430 1.11 7.07 4.95
N ASP A 431 1.53 6.47 3.85
CA ASP A 431 0.77 5.44 3.15
C ASP A 431 0.67 4.13 3.95
N ILE A 432 1.72 3.77 4.71
CA ILE A 432 1.70 2.56 5.54
C ILE A 432 0.59 2.59 6.61
N GLU A 433 0.11 3.76 7.03
CA GLU A 433 -1.02 3.86 7.95
C GLU A 433 -2.32 3.31 7.31
N ALA A 434 -2.48 3.42 5.99
CA ALA A 434 -3.60 2.81 5.29
C ALA A 434 -3.48 1.28 5.27
N LEU A 435 -2.29 0.73 4.97
CA LEU A 435 -2.03 -0.72 4.98
C LEU A 435 -2.24 -1.32 6.38
N HIS A 436 -1.87 -0.58 7.42
CA HIS A 436 -2.10 -0.96 8.82
C HIS A 436 -3.58 -1.02 9.19
N THR A 437 -4.42 -0.29 8.44
CA THR A 437 -5.85 -0.09 8.74
C THR A 437 -6.77 -0.95 7.89
N TYR A 438 -6.60 -0.97 6.57
CA TYR A 438 -7.49 -1.68 5.65
C TYR A 438 -7.28 -3.21 5.66
N GLU A 439 -8.14 -3.98 4.97
CA GLU A 439 -8.11 -5.46 4.94
C GLU A 439 -8.17 -6.08 6.36
N GLY A 440 -8.93 -5.41 7.25
CA GLY A 440 -8.99 -5.70 8.69
C GLY A 440 -7.85 -5.01 9.45
N THR A 441 -8.22 -4.16 10.41
CA THR A 441 -7.25 -3.40 11.23
C THR A 441 -6.25 -4.32 11.93
N ASP A 442 -5.13 -3.75 12.38
CA ASP A 442 -4.14 -4.45 13.20
C ASP A 442 -4.78 -5.21 14.38
N THR A 443 -5.73 -4.57 15.07
CA THR A 443 -6.48 -5.21 16.16
C THR A 443 -7.29 -6.40 15.67
N MET A 444 -8.04 -6.25 14.56
CA MET A 444 -8.84 -7.35 14.00
C MET A 444 -7.98 -8.54 13.61
N GLN A 445 -6.83 -8.30 12.97
CA GLN A 445 -5.90 -9.38 12.60
C GLN A 445 -5.28 -10.03 13.85
N SER A 446 -4.95 -9.24 14.87
CA SER A 446 -4.45 -9.76 16.15
C SER A 446 -5.47 -10.64 16.86
N LEU A 447 -6.77 -10.28 16.81
CA LEU A 447 -7.86 -11.09 17.39
C LEU A 447 -8.06 -12.41 16.63
N ILE A 448 -7.90 -12.43 15.29
CA ILE A 448 -7.92 -13.66 14.50
C ILE A 448 -6.80 -14.62 14.96
N VAL A 449 -5.60 -14.10 15.11
CA VAL A 449 -4.45 -14.89 15.62
C VAL A 449 -4.70 -15.33 17.06
N GLY A 450 -5.15 -14.42 17.93
CA GLY A 450 -5.47 -14.70 19.33
C GLY A 450 -6.49 -15.82 19.47
N ARG A 451 -7.58 -15.81 18.69
CA ARG A 451 -8.57 -16.88 18.64
C ARG A 451 -7.94 -18.21 18.22
N SER A 452 -7.09 -18.20 17.21
CA SER A 452 -6.45 -19.43 16.70
C SER A 452 -5.57 -20.10 17.76
N ILE A 453 -4.79 -19.33 18.52
CA ILE A 453 -3.84 -19.87 19.50
C ILE A 453 -4.48 -20.20 20.86
N THR A 454 -5.60 -19.57 21.22
CA THR A 454 -6.27 -19.77 22.51
C THR A 454 -7.52 -20.66 22.41
N GLY A 455 -8.09 -20.80 21.22
CA GLY A 455 -9.38 -21.46 21.01
C GLY A 455 -10.59 -20.61 21.47
N VAL A 456 -10.37 -19.38 21.98
CA VAL A 456 -11.42 -18.52 22.54
C VAL A 456 -11.61 -17.29 21.65
N SER A 457 -12.87 -17.00 21.27
CA SER A 457 -13.20 -15.77 20.53
C SER A 457 -13.25 -14.58 21.47
N ALA A 458 -12.57 -13.51 21.09
CA ALA A 458 -12.71 -12.19 21.75
C ALA A 458 -13.69 -11.27 20.98
N PHE A 459 -14.29 -11.75 19.90
CA PHE A 459 -15.42 -11.08 19.25
C PHE A 459 -16.67 -11.34 20.08
N ALA A 460 -17.44 -10.27 20.33
CA ALA A 460 -18.69 -10.33 21.08
C ALA A 460 -19.78 -11.16 20.36
#